data_95f46ad0c6d8b35a8ae2bfcec0c0c593
#
_entry.id   95f46ad0c6d8b35a8ae2bfcec0c0c593
#
_cell.length_a   1.000
_cell.length_b   1.000
_cell.length_c   1.000
_cell.angle_alpha   90.00
_cell.angle_beta   90.00
_cell.angle_gamma   90.00
#
_symmetry.space_group_name_H-M   'P 1'
#
loop_
_entity.id
_entity.type
_entity.pdbx_description
1 polymer ?
#
loop_
_entity_poly.entity_id
_entity_poly.type
_entity_poly.pdbx_seq_one_letter_code
_entity_poly.pdbx_strand_id
1 'polypeptide(L)'
;MNILVILTFNTSFVDWKKSGLIDRELEIYKKLQDEYRLNFTFLTFGDHNDENLSVPNFEFSIIPLFKYIKKSKYSIVNILKSLYFSMVIKRYCQDISIIKTNQLMGSWIGIVSKIRLKSKLIV
;
A
#
# COMPACT_ATOMS: atom_id res chain seq x y z
N MET A 1 -0.58 6.36 15.65
CA MET A 1 -1.65 5.80 14.80
C MET A 1 -1.02 5.24 13.53
N ASN A 2 -1.37 4.03 13.18
CA ASN A 2 -0.84 3.34 12.02
C ASN A 2 -1.85 3.37 10.88
N ILE A 3 -1.41 3.82 9.72
CA ILE A 3 -2.25 3.96 8.52
C ILE A 3 -1.69 3.09 7.41
N LEU A 4 -2.53 2.23 6.85
CA LEU A 4 -2.21 1.45 5.66
C LEU A 4 -2.73 2.19 4.43
N VAL A 5 -1.83 2.52 3.50
CA VAL A 5 -2.19 3.15 2.23
C VAL A 5 -2.04 2.10 1.13
N ILE A 6 -3.13 1.85 0.41
CA ILE A 6 -3.14 0.90 -0.69
C ILE A 6 -3.06 1.67 -2.01
N LEU A 7 -2.02 1.41 -2.79
CA LEU A 7 -1.85 2.03 -4.09
C LEU A 7 -2.89 1.53 -5.08
N THR A 8 -3.05 2.27 -6.16
CA THR A 8 -3.91 1.86 -7.28
C THR A 8 -3.47 0.50 -7.82
N PHE A 9 -4.43 -0.33 -8.19
CA PHE A 9 -4.15 -1.66 -8.74
C PHE A 9 -3.09 -1.60 -9.86
N ASN A 10 -2.15 -2.52 -9.81
CA ASN A 10 -0.99 -2.61 -10.71
C ASN A 10 -0.01 -1.42 -10.66
N THR A 11 -0.09 -0.59 -9.63
CA THR A 11 0.82 0.54 -9.45
C THR A 11 1.87 0.23 -8.39
N SER A 12 3.13 0.50 -8.70
CA SER A 12 4.25 0.34 -7.77
C SER A 12 4.96 1.67 -7.53
N PHE A 13 5.81 1.72 -6.51
CA PHE A 13 6.70 2.87 -6.30
C PHE A 13 7.72 3.01 -7.43
N VAL A 14 8.16 1.91 -8.01
CA VAL A 14 9.03 1.95 -9.19
C VAL A 14 8.33 2.67 -10.35
N ASP A 15 7.04 2.41 -10.55
CA ASP A 15 6.26 3.10 -11.58
C ASP A 15 6.15 4.60 -11.31
N TRP A 16 5.90 4.98 -10.05
CA TRP A 16 5.84 6.40 -9.67
C TRP A 16 7.18 7.10 -9.86
N LYS A 17 8.28 6.41 -9.55
CA LYS A 17 9.62 6.96 -9.74
C LYS A 17 9.92 7.17 -11.22
N LYS A 18 9.58 6.20 -12.07
CA LYS A 18 9.79 6.32 -13.52
C LYS A 18 8.97 7.43 -14.15
N SER A 19 7.76 7.66 -13.67
CA SER A 19 6.89 8.72 -14.19
C SER A 19 7.13 10.10 -13.55
N GLY A 20 8.03 10.19 -12.57
CA GLY A 20 8.32 11.44 -11.86
C GLY A 20 7.26 11.85 -10.84
N LEU A 21 6.34 10.96 -10.48
CA LEU A 21 5.24 11.27 -9.56
C LEU A 21 5.57 11.04 -8.10
N ILE A 22 6.67 10.31 -7.80
CA ILE A 22 6.93 9.81 -6.46
C ILE A 22 7.00 10.93 -5.41
N ASP A 23 7.72 12.01 -5.69
CA ASP A 23 7.91 13.10 -4.74
C ASP A 23 6.60 13.82 -4.44
N ARG A 24 5.81 14.10 -5.49
CA ARG A 24 4.53 14.78 -5.36
C ARG A 24 3.54 13.93 -4.57
N GLU A 25 3.44 12.65 -4.88
CA GLU A 25 2.46 11.77 -4.24
C GLU A 25 2.82 11.49 -2.76
N LEU A 26 4.10 11.40 -2.43
CA LEU A 26 4.53 11.16 -1.05
C LEU A 26 4.61 12.41 -0.20
N GLU A 27 4.63 13.61 -0.78
CA GLU A 27 4.76 14.85 -0.03
C GLU A 27 3.62 15.04 0.98
N ILE A 28 2.39 14.73 0.59
CA ILE A 28 1.24 14.89 1.48
C ILE A 28 1.34 13.96 2.70
N TYR A 29 1.80 12.74 2.50
CA TYR A 29 1.97 11.79 3.61
C TYR A 29 3.10 12.21 4.54
N LYS A 30 4.17 12.74 3.98
CA LYS A 30 5.28 13.28 4.76
C LYS A 30 4.82 14.44 5.65
N LYS A 31 4.06 15.37 5.09
CA LYS A 31 3.50 16.49 5.86
C LYS A 31 2.58 16.02 6.96
N LEU A 32 1.73 15.02 6.68
CA LEU A 32 0.84 14.45 7.69
C LEU A 32 1.63 13.74 8.80
N GLN A 33 2.71 13.06 8.47
CA GLN A 33 3.56 12.43 9.47
C GLN A 33 4.22 13.46 10.38
N ASP A 34 4.76 14.53 9.80
CA ASP A 34 5.42 15.59 10.57
C ASP A 34 4.44 16.31 11.50
N GLU A 35 3.20 16.53 11.05
CA GLU A 35 2.21 17.28 11.80
C GLU A 35 1.49 16.44 12.88
N TYR A 36 1.14 15.19 12.56
CA TYR A 36 0.30 14.35 13.42
C TYR A 36 1.00 13.12 13.98
N ARG A 37 2.28 12.92 13.70
CA ARG A 37 3.07 11.75 14.14
C ARG A 37 2.43 10.43 13.72
N LEU A 38 2.00 10.34 12.46
CA LEU A 38 1.39 9.15 11.90
C LEU A 38 2.46 8.19 11.37
N ASN A 39 2.18 6.90 11.47
CA ASN A 39 3.01 5.86 10.86
C ASN A 39 2.32 5.32 9.62
N PHE A 40 3.02 5.35 8.49
CA PHE A 40 2.47 4.89 7.22
C PHE A 40 3.09 3.58 6.79
N THR A 41 2.23 2.68 6.30
CA THR A 41 2.62 1.47 5.59
C THR A 41 1.95 1.50 4.23
N PHE A 42 2.73 1.32 3.17
CA PHE A 42 2.22 1.35 1.80
C PHE A 42 2.15 -0.06 1.24
N LEU A 43 0.97 -0.47 0.81
CA LEU A 43 0.78 -1.70 0.03
C LEU A 43 0.89 -1.35 -1.45
N THR A 44 1.88 -1.89 -2.13
CA THR A 44 2.13 -1.64 -3.55
C THR A 44 1.93 -2.90 -4.36
N PHE A 45 1.74 -2.73 -5.66
CA PHE A 45 1.69 -3.84 -6.62
C PHE A 45 3.06 -4.04 -7.29
N GLY A 46 4.11 -3.78 -6.53
CA GLY A 46 5.49 -4.00 -6.96
C GLY A 46 6.10 -5.26 -6.35
N ASP A 47 7.37 -5.44 -6.63
CA ASP A 47 8.19 -6.53 -6.09
C ASP A 47 9.19 -5.98 -5.05
N HIS A 48 10.23 -6.78 -4.77
CA HIS A 48 11.27 -6.38 -3.80
C HIS A 48 11.98 -5.07 -4.16
N ASN A 49 11.93 -4.60 -5.40
CA ASN A 49 12.57 -3.33 -5.79
C ASN A 49 11.88 -2.12 -5.16
N ASP A 50 10.60 -2.22 -4.83
CA ASP A 50 9.90 -1.14 -4.13
C ASP A 50 10.46 -0.89 -2.73
N GLU A 51 11.02 -1.90 -2.08
CA GLU A 51 11.59 -1.78 -0.74
C GLU A 51 12.86 -0.91 -0.69
N ASN A 52 13.50 -0.69 -1.84
CA ASN A 52 14.70 0.12 -1.92
C ASN A 52 14.42 1.63 -1.92
N LEU A 53 13.15 2.01 -1.95
CA LEU A 53 12.77 3.42 -1.93
C LEU A 53 13.02 4.00 -0.55
N SER A 54 13.75 5.10 -0.51
CA SER A 54 13.88 5.92 0.69
C SER A 54 13.65 7.39 0.34
N VAL A 55 13.02 8.11 1.26
CA VAL A 55 12.75 9.54 1.12
C VAL A 55 13.34 10.25 2.33
N PRO A 56 14.13 11.32 2.14
CA PRO A 56 14.70 12.07 3.26
C PRO A 56 13.61 12.59 4.21
N ASN A 57 13.82 12.39 5.52
CA ASN A 57 12.93 12.87 6.58
C ASN A 57 11.51 12.28 6.53
N PHE A 58 11.34 11.12 5.90
CA PHE A 58 10.05 10.41 5.88
C PHE A 58 10.30 8.94 6.15
N GLU A 59 9.77 8.45 7.27
CA GLU A 59 9.85 7.04 7.67
C GLU A 59 8.53 6.34 7.34
N PHE A 60 8.61 5.25 6.60
CA PHE A 60 7.44 4.46 6.23
C PHE A 60 7.85 3.02 5.96
N SER A 61 6.87 2.11 6.03
CA SER A 61 7.05 0.70 5.69
C SER A 61 6.41 0.42 4.34
N ILE A 62 6.94 -0.56 3.62
CA ILE A 62 6.45 -0.96 2.31
C ILE A 62 6.12 -2.44 2.31
N ILE A 63 4.94 -2.80 1.80
CA ILE A 63 4.53 -4.17 1.55
C ILE A 63 4.34 -4.33 0.04
N PRO A 64 5.35 -4.81 -0.70
CA PRO A 64 5.18 -5.08 -2.12
C PRO A 64 4.47 -6.43 -2.31
N LEU A 65 3.27 -6.39 -2.87
CA LEU A 65 2.42 -7.57 -3.01
C LEU A 65 3.12 -8.70 -3.76
N PHE A 66 3.78 -8.38 -4.87
CA PHE A 66 4.40 -9.36 -5.75
C PHE A 66 5.79 -9.81 -5.30
N LYS A 67 6.26 -9.35 -4.14
CA LYS A 67 7.37 -9.99 -3.43
C LYS A 67 6.93 -11.29 -2.76
N TYR A 68 5.71 -11.32 -2.24
CA TYR A 68 5.18 -12.45 -1.47
C TYR A 68 4.35 -13.41 -2.30
N ILE A 69 3.74 -12.93 -3.39
CA ILE A 69 2.91 -13.71 -4.31
C ILE A 69 3.41 -13.49 -5.72
N LYS A 70 3.68 -14.56 -6.45
CA LYS A 70 4.19 -14.46 -7.82
C LYS A 70 3.19 -13.76 -8.73
N LYS A 71 3.64 -12.72 -9.45
CA LYS A 71 2.83 -12.00 -10.41
C LYS A 71 2.49 -12.88 -11.62
N SER A 72 1.22 -12.87 -12.02
CA SER A 72 0.76 -13.50 -13.26
C SER A 72 0.72 -12.47 -14.40
N LYS A 73 0.84 -12.95 -15.64
CA LYS A 73 0.62 -12.11 -16.82
C LYS A 73 -0.85 -11.76 -17.04
N TYR A 74 -1.78 -12.45 -16.37
CA TYR A 74 -3.22 -12.20 -16.50
C TYR A 74 -3.71 -11.32 -15.35
N SER A 75 -4.35 -10.19 -15.69
CA SER A 75 -4.84 -9.22 -14.69
C SER A 75 -5.88 -9.83 -13.74
N ILE A 76 -6.79 -10.66 -14.27
CA ILE A 76 -7.81 -11.28 -13.42
C ILE A 76 -7.21 -12.19 -12.36
N VAL A 77 -6.13 -12.91 -12.69
CA VAL A 77 -5.42 -13.76 -11.73
C VAL A 77 -4.75 -12.90 -10.68
N ASN A 78 -4.18 -11.75 -11.06
CA ASN A 78 -3.57 -10.83 -10.11
C ASN A 78 -4.61 -10.21 -9.17
N ILE A 79 -5.82 -9.94 -9.64
CA ILE A 79 -6.93 -9.48 -8.79
C ILE A 79 -7.27 -10.54 -7.75
N LEU A 80 -7.41 -11.80 -8.16
CA LEU A 80 -7.70 -12.91 -7.24
C LEU A 80 -6.58 -13.11 -6.23
N LYS A 81 -5.32 -12.98 -6.65
CA LYS A 81 -4.17 -13.06 -5.76
C LYS A 81 -4.16 -11.92 -4.75
N SER A 82 -4.54 -10.71 -5.17
CA SER A 82 -4.61 -9.56 -4.26
C SER A 82 -5.71 -9.73 -3.22
N LEU A 83 -6.84 -10.33 -3.59
CA LEU A 83 -7.90 -10.68 -2.64
C LEU A 83 -7.42 -11.71 -1.62
N TYR A 84 -6.73 -12.75 -2.08
CA TYR A 84 -6.13 -13.73 -1.17
C TYR A 84 -5.14 -13.07 -0.21
N PHE A 85 -4.27 -12.20 -0.72
CA PHE A 85 -3.32 -11.48 0.11
C PHE A 85 -4.02 -10.65 1.18
N SER A 86 -5.10 -9.95 0.84
CA SER A 86 -5.85 -9.16 1.81
C SER A 86 -6.51 -10.03 2.90
N MET A 87 -6.85 -11.28 2.60
CA MET A 87 -7.35 -12.21 3.60
C MET A 87 -6.29 -12.61 4.64
N VAL A 88 -5.02 -12.61 4.26
CA VAL A 88 -3.88 -12.94 5.14
C VAL A 88 -3.08 -11.73 5.54
N ILE A 89 -3.64 -10.54 5.39
CA ILE A 89 -2.93 -9.26 5.61
C ILE A 89 -2.33 -9.13 7.02
N LYS A 90 -2.93 -9.77 8.01
CA LYS A 90 -2.43 -9.73 9.40
C LYS A 90 -1.03 -10.31 9.56
N ARG A 91 -0.60 -11.13 8.62
CA ARG A 91 0.77 -11.69 8.63
C ARG A 91 1.82 -10.64 8.31
N TYR A 92 1.43 -9.54 7.67
CA TYR A 92 2.34 -8.53 7.12
C TYR A 92 2.23 -7.19 7.82
N CYS A 93 1.07 -6.87 8.38
CA CYS A 93 0.89 -5.66 9.17
C CYS A 93 -0.17 -5.87 10.24
N GLN A 94 0.01 -5.20 11.38
CA GLN A 94 -0.88 -5.26 12.53
C GLN A 94 -1.09 -3.85 13.09
N ASP A 95 -2.10 -3.71 13.93
CA ASP A 95 -2.41 -2.46 14.63
C ASP A 95 -2.70 -1.29 13.66
N ILE A 96 -3.30 -1.59 12.53
CA ILE A 96 -3.71 -0.58 11.56
C ILE A 96 -5.04 0.03 12.00
N SER A 97 -5.05 1.34 12.21
CA SER A 97 -6.24 2.07 12.62
C SER A 97 -7.08 2.53 11.44
N ILE A 98 -6.43 2.94 10.36
CA ILE A 98 -7.09 3.47 9.16
C ILE A 98 -6.47 2.82 7.93
N ILE A 99 -7.33 2.44 7.00
CA ILE A 99 -6.93 1.99 5.66
C ILE A 99 -7.39 3.03 4.66
N LYS A 100 -6.47 3.52 3.85
CA LYS A 100 -6.77 4.48 2.78
C LYS A 100 -6.44 3.84 1.44
N THR A 101 -7.38 3.87 0.51
CA THR A 101 -7.11 3.49 -0.88
C THR A 101 -6.83 4.74 -1.70
N ASN A 102 -5.85 4.67 -2.58
CA ASN A 102 -5.45 5.83 -3.35
C ASN A 102 -6.47 6.16 -4.45
N GLN A 103 -7.08 5.15 -5.01
CA GLN A 103 -8.15 5.29 -6.00
C GLN A 103 -9.13 4.12 -5.87
N LEU A 104 -10.23 4.18 -6.63
CA LEU A 104 -11.23 3.12 -6.64
C LEU A 104 -10.66 1.77 -7.06
N MET A 105 -9.74 1.76 -8.04
CA MET A 105 -9.06 0.54 -8.46
C MET A 105 -8.11 0.06 -7.36
N GLY A 106 -8.43 -1.09 -6.79
CA GLY A 106 -7.71 -1.65 -5.64
C GLY A 106 -8.50 -1.55 -4.34
N SER A 107 -9.65 -0.88 -4.33
CA SER A 107 -10.46 -0.72 -3.11
C SER A 107 -10.98 -2.04 -2.55
N TRP A 108 -11.10 -3.08 -3.37
CA TRP A 108 -11.49 -4.41 -2.89
C TRP A 108 -10.51 -4.95 -1.84
N ILE A 109 -9.22 -4.67 -1.99
CA ILE A 109 -8.22 -5.03 -0.98
C ILE A 109 -8.53 -4.29 0.33
N GLY A 110 -8.87 -3.01 0.23
CA GLY A 110 -9.23 -2.19 1.38
C GLY A 110 -10.45 -2.75 2.13
N ILE A 111 -11.47 -3.16 1.39
CA ILE A 111 -12.69 -3.71 2.00
C ILE A 111 -12.39 -4.98 2.77
N VAL A 112 -11.69 -5.93 2.17
CA VAL A 112 -11.34 -7.20 2.83
C VAL A 112 -10.38 -6.95 4.00
N SER A 113 -9.38 -6.10 3.80
CA SER A 113 -8.41 -5.77 4.85
C SER A 113 -9.07 -5.06 6.04
N LYS A 114 -10.04 -4.19 5.80
CA LYS A 114 -10.82 -3.54 6.85
C LYS A 114 -11.46 -4.57 7.79
N ILE A 115 -12.06 -5.60 7.22
CA ILE A 115 -12.70 -6.65 8.01
C ILE A 115 -11.66 -7.42 8.82
N ARG A 116 -10.54 -7.78 8.20
CA ARG A 116 -9.48 -8.56 8.84
C ARG A 116 -8.74 -7.78 9.92
N LEU A 117 -8.47 -6.51 9.69
CA LEU A 117 -7.72 -5.66 10.62
C LEU A 117 -8.61 -4.88 11.59
N LYS A 118 -9.92 -4.95 11.45
CA LYS A 118 -10.90 -4.19 12.24
C LYS A 118 -10.61 -2.69 12.21
N SER A 119 -10.30 -2.18 11.03
CA SER A 119 -9.90 -0.78 10.79
C SER A 119 -11.02 0.03 10.15
N LYS A 120 -10.85 1.35 10.13
CA LYS A 120 -11.70 2.25 9.35
C LYS A 120 -11.16 2.34 7.91
N LEU A 121 -12.05 2.42 6.93
CA LEU A 121 -11.68 2.52 5.52
C LEU A 121 -12.04 3.89 4.97
N ILE A 122 -11.08 4.50 4.26
CA ILE A 122 -11.25 5.74 3.50
C ILE A 122 -10.88 5.43 2.04
N VAL A 123 -11.80 5.68 1.15
CA VAL A 123 -11.59 5.48 -0.29
C VAL A 123 -11.33 6.80 -0.98
#